data_7aef9ab998c8974c714b1eaf185f01a0
#
_entry.id   7aef9ab998c8974c714b1eaf185f01a0
#
_cell.length_a   1.000
_cell.length_b   1.000
_cell.length_c   1.000
_cell.angle_alpha   90.00
_cell.angle_beta   90.00
_cell.angle_gamma   90.00
#
_symmetry.space_group_name_H-M   'P 1'
#
loop_
_entity.id
_entity.type
_entity.pdbx_description
1 polymer ?
#
loop_
_entity_poly.entity_id
_entity_poly.type
_entity_poly.pdbx_seq_one_letter_code
_entity_poly.pdbx_strand_id
1 'polypeptide(L)'
;MSEHRHQTPLRGTKVVPRPPAGRSDYSAVNYRYSGTVGHIHEVVTIGGKQLAKVGFDDRKIVYYLLDDLEIDTAAKRGTFHDKE
;
A
#
# COMPACT_ATOMS: atom_id res chain seq x y z
N MET A 1 12.87 9.94 -19.31
CA MET A 1 12.75 9.61 -18.93
C MET A 1 12.49 9.37 -18.08
N SER A 2 12.46 9.07 -17.89
CA SER A 2 12.31 8.67 -17.14
C SER A 2 11.52 8.71 -16.39
N GLU A 3 10.98 8.91 -16.18
CA GLU A 3 10.17 9.02 -15.52
C GLU A 3 9.60 8.09 -14.93
N HIS A 4 9.76 7.26 -14.82
CA HIS A 4 9.14 6.31 -14.24
C HIS A 4 9.49 6.06 -12.97
N ARG A 5 10.37 6.55 -12.44
CA ARG A 5 10.80 6.25 -11.25
C ARG A 5 9.86 6.51 -10.20
N HIS A 6 9.08 7.47 -10.13
CA HIS A 6 8.25 7.56 -9.03
C HIS A 6 6.88 7.35 -9.50
N GLN A 7 6.65 6.30 -10.16
CA GLN A 7 5.42 6.03 -10.61
C GLN A 7 4.47 5.59 -9.59
N THR A 8 3.23 5.89 -9.71
CA THR A 8 2.17 5.45 -8.82
C THR A 8 1.96 3.98 -9.00
N PRO A 9 1.83 3.23 -7.92
CA PRO A 9 1.59 1.81 -8.06
C PRO A 9 0.27 1.53 -8.75
N LEU A 10 0.23 0.46 -9.51
CA LEU A 10 -0.94 0.11 -10.24
C LEU A 10 -1.96 -0.59 -9.37
N ARG A 11 -3.22 -0.55 -9.82
CA ARG A 11 -4.26 -1.25 -9.19
C ARG A 11 -3.91 -2.71 -9.12
N GLY A 12 -4.24 -3.35 -8.04
CA GLY A 12 -3.91 -4.75 -7.83
C GLY A 12 -2.55 -5.00 -7.20
N THR A 13 -1.73 -3.97 -7.07
CA THR A 13 -0.42 -4.16 -6.47
C THR A 13 -0.57 -4.57 -5.02
N LYS A 14 0.17 -5.59 -4.60
CA LYS A 14 0.15 -6.02 -3.21
C LYS A 14 1.00 -5.09 -2.37
N VAL A 15 0.45 -4.66 -1.28
CA VAL A 15 1.15 -3.71 -0.40
C VAL A 15 0.93 -4.10 1.04
N VAL A 16 1.80 -3.61 1.90
CA VAL A 16 1.70 -3.83 3.34
C VAL A 16 1.72 -2.48 4.01
N PRO A 17 0.70 -2.10 4.77
CA PRO A 17 0.69 -0.83 5.44
C PRO A 17 1.68 -0.79 6.59
N ARG A 18 2.38 0.34 6.70
CA ARG A 18 3.30 0.56 7.81
C ARG A 18 3.08 1.97 8.33
N PRO A 19 1.91 2.27 8.87
CA PRO A 19 1.64 3.62 9.33
C PRO A 19 2.46 3.94 10.55
N PRO A 20 3.05 5.14 10.61
CA PRO A 20 3.82 5.51 11.79
C PRO A 20 2.90 5.67 12.97
N ALA A 21 3.38 5.33 14.14
CA ALA A 21 2.57 5.43 15.34
C ALA A 21 2.25 6.88 15.65
N GLY A 22 1.08 7.10 16.21
CA GLY A 22 0.75 8.44 16.69
C GLY A 22 0.31 9.46 15.66
N ARG A 23 -0.01 9.03 14.46
CA ARG A 23 -0.48 9.97 13.45
C ARG A 23 -1.91 10.37 13.73
N SER A 24 -2.15 11.66 13.73
CA SER A 24 -3.49 12.13 14.01
C SER A 24 -4.43 12.03 12.82
N ASP A 25 -3.90 11.86 11.65
CA ASP A 25 -4.72 11.74 10.45
C ASP A 25 -5.12 10.30 10.17
N TYR A 26 -4.76 9.38 11.06
CA TYR A 26 -5.17 8.00 10.92
C TYR A 26 -6.08 7.62 12.09
N SER A 27 -6.88 6.62 11.89
CA SER A 27 -7.78 6.14 12.92
C SER A 27 -7.38 4.73 13.31
N ALA A 28 -8.09 4.16 14.26
CA ALA A 28 -7.78 2.82 14.73
C ALA A 28 -7.77 1.80 13.61
N VAL A 29 -8.64 1.96 12.63
CA VAL A 29 -8.72 0.99 11.56
C VAL A 29 -7.45 0.98 10.73
N ASN A 30 -6.78 2.13 10.60
CA ASN A 30 -5.54 2.18 9.83
C ASN A 30 -4.46 1.35 10.50
N TYR A 31 -4.46 1.32 11.84
CA TYR A 31 -3.45 0.57 12.53
C TYR A 31 -3.81 -0.91 12.68
N ARG A 32 -5.08 -1.21 12.59
CA ARG A 32 -5.49 -2.59 12.68
C ARG A 32 -4.88 -3.46 11.59
N TYR A 33 -4.75 -2.93 10.40
CA TYR A 33 -4.21 -3.67 9.28
C TYR A 33 -2.71 -3.47 9.05
N SER A 34 -2.04 -2.82 10.00
CA SER A 34 -0.61 -2.63 9.90
C SER A 34 0.06 -4.00 9.77
N GLY A 35 0.91 -4.15 8.79
CA GLY A 35 1.61 -5.41 8.57
C GLY A 35 0.81 -6.47 7.82
N THR A 36 -0.41 -6.15 7.43
CA THR A 36 -1.26 -7.11 6.74
C THR A 36 -1.25 -6.83 5.25
N VAL A 37 -1.08 -7.85 4.44
CA VAL A 37 -1.02 -7.66 3.00
C VAL A 37 -2.39 -7.30 2.45
N GLY A 38 -2.44 -6.29 1.64
CA GLY A 38 -3.65 -5.90 0.94
C GLY A 38 -3.33 -5.58 -0.49
N HIS A 39 -4.32 -5.13 -1.24
CA HIS A 39 -4.14 -4.78 -2.65
C HIS A 39 -4.64 -3.39 -2.89
N ILE A 40 -3.97 -2.66 -3.75
CA ILE A 40 -4.39 -1.32 -4.09
C ILE A 40 -5.57 -1.40 -5.05
N HIS A 41 -6.67 -0.75 -4.69
CA HIS A 41 -7.82 -0.66 -5.55
C HIS A 41 -7.75 0.60 -6.40
N GLU A 42 -7.25 1.67 -5.83
CA GLU A 42 -7.24 2.93 -6.53
C GLU A 42 -6.32 3.89 -5.80
N VAL A 43 -5.71 4.82 -6.52
CA VAL A 43 -4.92 5.86 -5.91
C VAL A 43 -5.61 7.19 -6.22
N VAL A 44 -5.82 7.99 -5.21
CA VAL A 44 -6.48 9.28 -5.38
C VAL A 44 -5.61 10.37 -4.81
N THR A 45 -5.80 11.59 -5.27
CA THR A 45 -5.05 12.73 -4.74
C THR A 45 -6.03 13.63 -4.02
N ILE A 46 -5.78 13.87 -2.75
CA ILE A 46 -6.63 14.72 -1.95
C ILE A 46 -5.75 15.71 -1.25
N GLY A 47 -6.01 16.99 -1.46
CA GLY A 47 -5.24 18.02 -0.78
C GLY A 47 -3.75 17.98 -1.07
N GLY A 48 -3.40 17.58 -2.26
CA GLY A 48 -2.00 17.52 -2.63
C GLY A 48 -1.29 16.26 -2.17
N LYS A 49 -1.99 15.35 -1.53
CA LYS A 49 -1.39 14.11 -1.08
C LYS A 49 -1.99 12.95 -1.82
N GLN A 50 -1.19 11.96 -2.10
CA GLN A 50 -1.67 10.76 -2.76
C GLN A 50 -2.01 9.71 -1.75
N LEU A 51 -3.23 9.19 -1.84
CA LEU A 51 -3.70 8.15 -0.95
C LEU A 51 -4.11 6.95 -1.76
N ALA A 52 -3.91 5.77 -1.21
CA ALA A 52 -4.31 4.56 -1.86
C ALA A 52 -5.49 3.94 -1.10
N LYS A 53 -6.44 3.44 -1.83
CA LYS A 53 -7.54 2.68 -1.26
C LYS A 53 -7.05 1.24 -1.29
N VAL A 54 -6.84 0.67 -0.12
CA VAL A 54 -6.27 -0.68 -0.01
C VAL A 54 -7.35 -1.63 0.46
N GLY A 55 -7.55 -2.68 -0.29
CA GLY A 55 -8.54 -3.69 0.07
C GLY A 55 -7.88 -4.88 0.74
N PHE A 56 -8.52 -5.41 1.75
CA PHE A 56 -7.99 -6.55 2.50
C PHE A 56 -8.92 -7.75 2.34
N ASP A 57 -8.48 -8.91 2.79
CA ASP A 57 -9.22 -10.14 2.61
C ASP A 57 -10.61 -10.12 3.21
N ASP A 58 -10.83 -9.34 4.23
CA ASP A 58 -12.13 -9.25 4.84
C ASP A 58 -13.05 -8.27 4.12
N ARG A 59 -12.62 -7.84 2.94
CA ARG A 59 -13.39 -6.95 2.10
C ARG A 59 -13.49 -5.52 2.61
N LYS A 60 -12.68 -5.17 3.56
CA LYS A 60 -12.63 -3.80 4.03
C LYS A 60 -11.69 -3.02 3.15
N ILE A 61 -12.00 -1.75 2.92
CA ILE A 61 -11.13 -0.87 2.17
C ILE A 61 -10.72 0.24 3.09
N VAL A 62 -9.42 0.46 3.21
CA VAL A 62 -8.88 1.44 4.12
C VAL A 62 -7.93 2.35 3.34
N TYR A 63 -7.97 3.63 3.61
CA TYR A 63 -7.11 4.59 2.91
C TYR A 63 -5.79 4.74 3.65
N TYR A 64 -4.70 4.80 2.90
CA TYR A 64 -3.39 5.07 3.46
C TYR A 64 -2.65 6.04 2.56
N LEU A 65 -1.78 6.86 3.13
CA LEU A 65 -0.88 7.66 2.31
C LEU A 65 0.05 6.70 1.61
N LEU A 66 0.39 6.98 0.38
CA LEU A 66 1.28 6.09 -0.37
C LEU A 66 2.60 5.90 0.34
N ASP A 67 3.08 6.92 1.00
CA ASP A 67 4.37 6.81 1.68
C ASP A 67 4.35 5.83 2.85
N ASP A 68 3.18 5.46 3.31
CA ASP A 68 3.08 4.54 4.44
C ASP A 68 2.78 3.10 4.00
N LEU A 69 2.92 2.83 2.72
CA LEU A 69 2.72 1.51 2.19
C LEU A 69 4.02 0.97 1.61
N GLU A 70 4.29 -0.30 1.84
CA GLU A 70 5.42 -0.95 1.23
C GLU A 70 4.91 -1.89 0.18
N ILE A 71 5.55 -1.93 -0.96
CA ILE A 71 5.19 -2.89 -1.99
C ILE A 71 5.61 -4.26 -1.48
N ASP A 72 4.75 -5.23 -1.60
CA ASP A 72 5.06 -6.57 -1.12
C ASP A 72 6.00 -7.25 -2.10
N THR A 73 7.26 -6.91 -2.00
CA THR A 73 8.24 -7.46 -2.91
C THR A 73 8.66 -8.85 -2.51
N ALA A 74 8.35 -9.25 -1.29
CA ALA A 74 8.70 -10.57 -0.87
C ALA A 74 8.02 -11.61 -1.74
N ALA A 75 6.81 -11.35 -2.14
CA ALA A 75 6.12 -12.28 -2.97
C ALA A 75 6.78 -12.39 -4.31
N LYS A 76 7.26 -11.30 -4.86
CA LYS A 76 7.88 -11.33 -6.07
C LYS A 76 9.18 -11.97 -5.97
N ARG A 77 9.87 -11.69 -4.92
CA ARG A 77 11.15 -12.21 -4.74
C ARG A 77 11.10 -13.68 -4.55
N GLY A 78 10.10 -14.16 -3.89
CA GLY A 78 9.98 -15.55 -3.70
C GLY A 78 9.81 -16.25 -5.01
N THR A 79 9.01 -15.70 -5.86
CA THR A 79 8.82 -16.30 -7.12
C THR A 79 10.07 -16.33 -7.90
N PHE A 80 10.82 -15.24 -7.82
CA PHE A 80 12.00 -15.13 -8.50
C PHE A 80 12.97 -16.12 -8.06
N HIS A 81 13.10 -16.35 -6.81
CA HIS A 81 14.01 -17.22 -6.31
C HIS A 81 13.70 -18.59 -6.64
N ASP A 82 12.51 -18.93 -6.79
CA ASP A 82 12.17 -20.24 -7.09
C ASP A 82 12.79 -20.75 -8.27
N LYS A 83 13.19 -19.91 -9.10
CA LYS A 83 13.80 -20.34 -10.18
C LYS A 83 15.10 -20.73 -10.02
N GLU A 84 15.69 -20.33 -9.09
CA GLU A 84 17.02 -20.66 -8.92
C GLU A 84 17.14 -21.82 -8.42
#